data_9fe9b0b4009751e73b245c5f16184f76
#
_entry.id   9fe9b0b4009751e73b245c5f16184f76
#
_cell.length_a   1.000
_cell.length_b   1.000
_cell.length_c   1.000
_cell.angle_alpha   90.00
_cell.angle_beta   90.00
_cell.angle_gamma   90.00
#
_symmetry.space_group_name_H-M   'P 1'
#
loop_
_entity.id
_entity.type
_entity.pdbx_description
1 polymer ?
#
loop_
_entity_poly.entity_id
_entity_poly.type
_entity_poly.pdbx_seq_one_letter_code
_entity_poly.pdbx_strand_id
1 'polypeptide(L)'
;LNYYLVYIDAETGEQTCAYLAWDEHQPYYMALIALDKGRALLSDGETTYLLDHMAEVIDTPPLEILGGGLHVYVDGEMYVGTYDGVARLDKAALQYTDTVSKMKDQPVYGSCLGRFLTTKDSTLYSVSLSGEETELFSWMDVSLSYSRLYGWDGLENSNGDIFHMTDRITKVSKAPVPVKKTLVLACFGDSSVQNNSAIHSYVCSDKLMDAILRFNNSDPEYRVEVRPYICNDENERNRMLMSIATGSDIDLIDTSLLPDGAVDRQLLVDLLPYIDADDTLSRDDFIPTLLSSMMNNGGLYEYVDKYTILTMYTHPEFAGDDTWTASGVEQLIRENPELKVPSLPENMKLLFSWAATAEFIDMANGTCSFDSPAFVSWLSLLKQMTGSAVEYARGSALCCISHDLVWDIGIRTHTTMRGDYSVAGFPDAAGNGSYFLKLGKPGVSGSSGYLSEELDICTGGVSTSVGILASGSGRDGAWRFLRTFIGSEEEPSIRNGIPVLKETFEQAMQAELNRDTSGENLPYPYFSEEDAEILRGIVYGADKVVCTDEAVIDIITRAVTPYLEGKGTAEDAAREIQSRMSIYLAEQA
;
A
#
# COMPACT_ATOMS: atom_id res chain seq x y z
N LEU A 1 19.70 18.43 14.85
CA LEU A 1 19.94 17.11 15.45
C LEU A 1 21.37 17.08 16.01
N ASN A 2 21.56 16.57 17.22
CA ASN A 2 22.89 16.37 17.81
C ASN A 2 23.22 14.89 17.72
N TYR A 3 24.38 14.55 17.20
CA TYR A 3 24.85 13.17 17.09
C TYR A 3 25.85 12.86 18.19
N TYR A 4 25.74 11.66 18.75
CA TYR A 4 26.65 11.16 19.76
C TYR A 4 27.15 9.78 19.35
N LEU A 5 28.44 9.56 19.49
CA LEU A 5 29.04 8.24 19.38
C LEU A 5 29.06 7.60 20.77
N VAL A 6 28.46 6.43 20.89
CA VAL A 6 28.38 5.69 22.15
C VAL A 6 29.29 4.47 22.04
N TYR A 7 30.29 4.40 22.91
CA TYR A 7 31.13 3.22 23.07
C TYR A 7 30.63 2.41 24.27
N ILE A 8 30.46 1.12 24.04
CA ILE A 8 30.07 0.18 25.12
C ILE A 8 31.19 -0.84 25.27
N ASP A 9 31.77 -0.94 26.44
CA ASP A 9 32.71 -2.00 26.77
C ASP A 9 31.96 -3.33 26.89
N ALA A 10 32.32 -4.30 26.07
CA ALA A 10 31.60 -5.57 25.95
C ALA A 10 31.75 -6.47 27.20
N GLU A 11 32.78 -6.27 28.03
CA GLU A 11 33.02 -7.06 29.22
C GLU A 11 32.36 -6.44 30.45
N THR A 12 32.41 -5.11 30.57
CA THR A 12 31.96 -4.39 31.78
C THR A 12 30.57 -3.76 31.59
N GLY A 13 30.11 -3.56 30.32
CA GLY A 13 28.91 -2.80 29.98
C GLY A 13 29.04 -1.29 30.22
N GLU A 14 30.24 -0.79 30.55
CA GLU A 14 30.48 0.63 30.76
C GLU A 14 30.30 1.41 29.45
N GLN A 15 29.60 2.55 29.53
CA GLN A 15 29.29 3.38 28.37
C GLN A 15 30.03 4.69 28.41
N THR A 16 30.64 5.07 27.31
CA THR A 16 31.25 6.38 27.09
C THR A 16 30.58 7.06 25.90
N CYS A 17 30.07 8.28 26.10
CA CYS A 17 29.43 9.08 25.04
C CYS A 17 30.36 10.21 24.61
N ALA A 18 30.61 10.34 23.33
CA ALA A 18 31.34 11.45 22.73
C ALA A 18 30.43 12.20 21.73
N TYR A 19 30.46 13.54 21.78
CA TYR A 19 29.69 14.38 20.87
C TYR A 19 30.39 14.46 19.51
N LEU A 20 29.64 14.16 18.43
CA LEU A 20 30.10 14.36 17.06
C LEU A 20 29.79 15.79 16.64
N ALA A 21 30.81 16.64 16.58
CA ALA A 21 30.70 17.99 16.02
C ALA A 21 30.68 17.88 14.47
N TRP A 22 29.51 17.96 13.90
CA TRP A 22 29.34 17.96 12.45
C TRP A 22 29.08 19.38 11.97
N ASP A 23 29.83 19.86 10.99
CA ASP A 23 29.60 21.16 10.36
C ASP A 23 28.35 21.12 9.47
N GLU A 24 27.78 22.25 9.15
CA GLU A 24 26.47 22.64 8.62
C GLU A 24 25.76 21.72 7.59
N HIS A 25 26.38 20.66 7.09
CA HIS A 25 25.77 19.69 6.15
C HIS A 25 25.48 18.38 6.86
N GLN A 26 24.22 18.12 7.16
CA GLN A 26 23.80 16.82 7.67
C GLN A 26 23.93 15.76 6.58
N PRO A 27 24.75 14.70 6.75
CA PRO A 27 24.83 13.62 5.80
C PRO A 27 23.49 12.86 5.74
N TYR A 28 23.02 12.58 4.55
CA TYR A 28 21.79 11.84 4.30
C TYR A 28 21.93 10.37 4.70
N TYR A 29 23.14 9.85 4.67
CA TYR A 29 23.45 8.47 5.03
C TYR A 29 24.75 8.44 5.84
N MET A 30 24.73 7.74 6.96
CA MET A 30 25.92 7.50 7.76
C MET A 30 26.17 6.01 7.92
N ALA A 31 27.40 5.60 7.72
CA ALA A 31 27.89 4.26 8.02
C ALA A 31 28.89 4.32 9.17
N LEU A 32 28.69 3.52 10.21
CA LEU A 32 29.60 3.42 11.35
C LEU A 32 30.16 2.01 11.44
N ILE A 33 31.49 1.87 11.40
CA ILE A 33 32.19 0.58 11.53
C ILE A 33 33.13 0.64 12.73
N ALA A 34 32.88 -0.19 13.72
CA ALA A 34 33.76 -0.31 14.87
C ALA A 34 35.09 -1.01 14.51
N LEU A 35 36.19 -0.41 14.94
CA LEU A 35 37.54 -0.96 14.80
C LEU A 35 38.11 -1.35 16.18
N ASP A 36 39.31 -1.94 16.16
CA ASP A 36 40.02 -2.27 17.39
C ASP A 36 40.47 -1.01 18.18
N LYS A 37 40.61 -1.14 19.45
CA LYS A 37 41.17 -0.11 20.39
C LYS A 37 40.29 1.17 20.48
N GLY A 38 38.98 1.03 20.39
CA GLY A 38 38.06 2.15 20.53
C GLY A 38 38.08 3.11 19.34
N ARG A 39 38.58 2.70 18.18
CA ARG A 39 38.49 3.47 16.94
C ARG A 39 37.24 3.08 16.17
N ALA A 40 36.76 3.99 15.34
CA ALA A 40 35.67 3.74 14.42
C ALA A 40 35.92 4.40 13.06
N LEU A 41 35.38 3.80 12.00
CA LEU A 41 35.24 4.49 10.72
C LEU A 41 33.81 5.01 10.63
N LEU A 42 33.69 6.27 10.25
CA LEU A 42 32.43 6.93 9.97
C LEU A 42 32.45 7.42 8.53
N SER A 43 31.46 7.04 7.75
CA SER A 43 31.30 7.51 6.37
C SER A 43 30.00 8.28 6.22
N ASP A 44 30.05 9.39 5.47
CA ASP A 44 28.88 10.20 5.09
C ASP A 44 28.42 9.87 3.64
N GLY A 45 29.01 8.84 3.02
CA GLY A 45 28.77 8.44 1.64
C GLY A 45 29.73 9.08 0.63
N GLU A 46 30.44 10.15 1.00
CA GLU A 46 31.46 10.80 0.16
C GLU A 46 32.85 10.65 0.77
N THR A 47 32.96 10.82 2.08
CA THR A 47 34.23 10.78 2.82
C THR A 47 34.15 9.79 3.97
N THR A 48 35.23 9.05 4.19
CA THR A 48 35.38 8.17 5.34
C THR A 48 36.35 8.82 6.35
N TYR A 49 35.90 8.93 7.58
CA TYR A 49 36.64 9.50 8.71
C TYR A 49 37.05 8.38 9.66
N LEU A 50 38.30 8.39 10.10
CA LEU A 50 38.76 7.56 11.21
C LEU A 50 38.61 8.35 12.51
N LEU A 51 37.81 7.82 13.44
CA LEU A 51 37.54 8.43 14.73
C LEU A 51 38.28 7.66 15.84
N ASP A 52 38.71 8.41 16.87
CA ASP A 52 39.16 7.82 18.13
C ASP A 52 38.00 7.60 19.13
N HIS A 53 38.31 7.13 20.35
CA HIS A 53 37.34 6.86 21.40
C HIS A 53 36.64 8.13 21.97
N MET A 54 37.11 9.32 21.61
CA MET A 54 36.49 10.61 21.98
C MET A 54 35.70 11.20 20.81
N ALA A 55 35.51 10.44 19.71
CA ALA A 55 34.91 10.87 18.45
C ALA A 55 35.68 12.01 17.74
N GLU A 56 36.97 12.17 18.03
CA GLU A 56 37.81 13.11 17.31
C GLU A 56 38.28 12.45 15.99
N VAL A 57 38.25 13.22 14.91
CA VAL A 57 38.76 12.77 13.61
C VAL A 57 40.29 12.75 13.67
N ILE A 58 40.87 11.57 13.52
CA ILE A 58 42.34 11.39 13.56
C ILE A 58 42.94 11.12 12.17
N ASP A 59 42.13 10.72 11.20
CA ASP A 59 42.55 10.51 9.82
C ASP A 59 41.34 10.47 8.87
N THR A 60 41.58 10.62 7.56
CA THR A 60 40.60 10.45 6.48
C THR A 60 41.13 9.43 5.47
N PRO A 61 41.04 8.13 5.78
CA PRO A 61 41.56 7.12 4.87
C PRO A 61 40.79 7.11 3.54
N PRO A 62 41.46 6.78 2.41
CA PRO A 62 40.84 6.71 1.10
C PRO A 62 40.01 5.42 0.95
N LEU A 63 39.02 5.26 1.80
CA LEU A 63 38.09 4.14 1.80
C LEU A 63 36.71 4.62 1.32
N GLU A 64 36.16 4.01 0.31
CA GLU A 64 34.76 4.21 -0.11
C GLU A 64 33.89 3.16 0.57
N ILE A 65 33.05 3.59 1.51
CA ILE A 65 32.10 2.75 2.20
C ILE A 65 30.70 3.12 1.69
N LEU A 66 29.99 2.14 1.13
CA LEU A 66 28.63 2.40 0.64
C LEU A 66 27.70 2.84 1.78
N GLY A 67 26.81 3.78 1.47
CA GLY A 67 25.79 4.26 2.39
C GLY A 67 24.93 3.11 2.94
N GLY A 68 24.64 3.18 4.23
CA GLY A 68 23.98 2.09 4.95
C GLY A 68 24.95 1.20 5.75
N GLY A 69 26.28 1.39 5.57
CA GLY A 69 27.30 0.83 6.47
C GLY A 69 27.35 -0.68 6.59
N LEU A 70 26.99 -1.38 5.51
CA LEU A 70 26.97 -2.82 5.53
C LEU A 70 28.38 -3.37 5.72
N HIS A 71 28.66 -3.85 6.92
CA HIS A 71 29.86 -4.60 7.21
C HIS A 71 29.49 -5.94 7.83
N VAL A 72 30.19 -6.98 7.42
CA VAL A 72 29.94 -8.33 7.90
C VAL A 72 31.25 -9.01 8.31
N TYR A 73 31.13 -9.95 9.22
CA TYR A 73 32.25 -10.80 9.62
C TYR A 73 32.11 -12.18 8.99
N VAL A 74 33.17 -12.64 8.33
CA VAL A 74 33.29 -14.00 7.81
C VAL A 74 34.60 -14.59 8.36
N ASP A 75 34.49 -15.65 9.13
CA ASP A 75 35.64 -16.30 9.83
C ASP A 75 36.52 -15.31 10.65
N GLY A 76 35.90 -14.28 11.24
CA GLY A 76 36.60 -13.27 12.03
C GLY A 76 37.23 -12.15 11.22
N GLU A 77 37.25 -12.24 9.90
CA GLU A 77 37.69 -11.17 9.01
C GLU A 77 36.53 -10.24 8.68
N MET A 78 36.80 -8.93 8.64
CA MET A 78 35.78 -7.93 8.32
C MET A 78 35.72 -7.69 6.81
N TYR A 79 34.49 -7.71 6.29
CA TYR A 79 34.19 -7.36 4.90
C TYR A 79 33.23 -6.17 4.87
N VAL A 80 33.41 -5.29 3.89
CA VAL A 80 32.64 -4.05 3.75
C VAL A 80 32.07 -3.97 2.33
N GLY A 81 30.83 -3.51 2.20
CA GLY A 81 30.22 -3.25 0.91
C GLY A 81 30.87 -2.03 0.22
N THR A 82 31.26 -2.19 -1.04
CA THR A 82 31.87 -1.18 -1.90
C THR A 82 31.14 -1.12 -3.24
N TYR A 83 31.41 -0.08 -4.05
CA TYR A 83 30.85 0.02 -5.41
C TYR A 83 31.21 -1.14 -6.34
N ASP A 84 32.28 -1.87 -6.04
CA ASP A 84 32.76 -3.00 -6.85
C ASP A 84 32.33 -4.36 -6.31
N GLY A 85 31.61 -4.41 -5.18
CA GLY A 85 31.18 -5.62 -4.51
C GLY A 85 31.48 -5.59 -3.02
N VAL A 86 31.89 -6.72 -2.45
CA VAL A 86 32.25 -6.83 -1.03
C VAL A 86 33.74 -7.02 -0.90
N ALA A 87 34.42 -6.14 -0.18
CA ALA A 87 35.86 -6.16 -0.02
C ALA A 87 36.29 -6.45 1.43
N ARG A 88 37.35 -7.22 1.61
CA ARG A 88 37.94 -7.45 2.93
C ARG A 88 38.71 -6.20 3.37
N LEU A 89 38.41 -5.72 4.58
CA LEU A 89 39.07 -4.58 5.18
C LEU A 89 40.24 -5.04 6.05
N ASP A 90 41.46 -4.65 5.69
CA ASP A 90 42.60 -4.68 6.60
C ASP A 90 42.45 -3.52 7.60
N LYS A 91 42.08 -3.83 8.84
CA LYS A 91 41.85 -2.84 9.91
C LYS A 91 43.11 -2.11 10.36
N ALA A 92 44.28 -2.69 10.13
CA ALA A 92 45.56 -2.09 10.52
C ALA A 92 46.07 -1.12 9.45
N ALA A 93 46.01 -1.53 8.20
CA ALA A 93 46.45 -0.73 7.05
C ALA A 93 45.37 0.24 6.56
N LEU A 94 44.12 0.07 6.95
CA LEU A 94 42.94 0.80 6.45
C LEU A 94 42.85 0.75 4.93
N GLN A 95 42.91 -0.46 4.38
CA GLN A 95 42.89 -0.72 2.95
C GLN A 95 42.04 -1.95 2.62
N TYR A 96 41.42 -1.93 1.44
CA TYR A 96 40.78 -3.12 0.92
C TYR A 96 41.80 -4.08 0.32
N THR A 97 41.60 -5.38 0.55
CA THR A 97 42.49 -6.41 0.02
C THR A 97 41.78 -7.26 -1.04
N ASP A 98 40.90 -8.16 -0.65
CA ASP A 98 40.23 -9.08 -1.55
C ASP A 98 38.81 -8.61 -1.82
N THR A 99 38.40 -8.51 -3.10
CA THR A 99 37.05 -8.07 -3.49
C THR A 99 36.27 -9.20 -4.16
N VAL A 100 35.07 -9.47 -3.67
CA VAL A 100 34.11 -10.40 -4.27
C VAL A 100 33.13 -9.61 -5.12
N SER A 101 33.47 -9.39 -6.39
CA SER A 101 32.72 -8.53 -7.32
C SER A 101 31.33 -9.05 -7.67
N LYS A 102 31.08 -10.38 -7.56
CA LYS A 102 29.74 -10.97 -7.75
C LYS A 102 28.72 -10.53 -6.70
N MET A 103 29.18 -9.96 -5.59
CA MET A 103 28.32 -9.42 -4.53
C MET A 103 28.00 -7.94 -4.73
N LYS A 104 28.28 -7.39 -5.91
CA LYS A 104 27.91 -6.01 -6.27
C LYS A 104 26.39 -5.84 -6.22
N ASP A 105 25.97 -4.74 -5.60
CA ASP A 105 24.55 -4.35 -5.49
C ASP A 105 23.63 -5.39 -4.84
N GLN A 106 24.19 -6.27 -4.01
CA GLN A 106 23.43 -7.30 -3.30
C GLN A 106 23.48 -7.06 -1.78
N PRO A 107 22.39 -7.39 -1.06
CA PRO A 107 22.42 -7.43 0.40
C PRO A 107 23.38 -8.54 0.84
N VAL A 108 24.23 -8.25 1.82
CA VAL A 108 25.26 -9.18 2.30
C VAL A 108 25.12 -9.36 3.81
N TYR A 109 25.14 -10.63 4.24
CA TYR A 109 25.03 -11.00 5.64
C TYR A 109 26.20 -11.89 6.06
N GLY A 110 26.55 -11.80 7.35
CA GLY A 110 27.70 -12.52 7.90
C GLY A 110 27.44 -14.01 8.14
N SER A 111 28.52 -14.79 8.10
CA SER A 111 28.49 -16.21 8.42
C SER A 111 29.78 -16.62 9.12
N CYS A 112 29.67 -17.52 10.09
CA CYS A 112 30.83 -18.19 10.72
C CYS A 112 31.35 -19.39 9.95
N LEU A 113 30.86 -19.62 8.72
CA LEU A 113 31.23 -20.81 7.90
C LEU A 113 32.03 -20.46 6.64
N GLY A 114 32.77 -19.34 6.66
CA GLY A 114 33.65 -18.94 5.58
C GLY A 114 32.95 -18.57 4.28
N ARG A 115 31.71 -18.01 4.38
CA ARG A 115 30.87 -17.62 3.26
C ARG A 115 30.04 -16.41 3.59
N PHE A 116 29.51 -15.76 2.57
CA PHE A 116 28.46 -14.74 2.74
C PHE A 116 27.08 -15.37 2.62
N LEU A 117 26.10 -14.69 3.15
CA LEU A 117 24.70 -14.93 2.82
C LEU A 117 24.16 -13.74 2.03
N THR A 118 23.25 -13.99 1.09
CA THR A 118 22.52 -12.97 0.33
C THR A 118 21.11 -13.43 0.04
N THR A 119 20.22 -12.50 -0.20
CA THR A 119 18.83 -12.79 -0.59
C THR A 119 18.60 -12.35 -2.02
N LYS A 120 17.95 -13.19 -2.80
CA LYS A 120 17.46 -12.90 -4.15
C LYS A 120 16.07 -13.54 -4.29
N ASP A 121 15.11 -12.80 -4.82
CA ASP A 121 13.79 -13.35 -5.17
C ASP A 121 13.14 -14.22 -4.07
N SER A 122 13.08 -13.72 -2.85
CA SER A 122 12.55 -14.46 -1.69
C SER A 122 13.34 -15.72 -1.31
N THR A 123 14.57 -15.90 -1.81
CA THR A 123 15.42 -17.05 -1.54
C THR A 123 16.74 -16.61 -0.90
N LEU A 124 17.15 -17.32 0.14
CA LEU A 124 18.47 -17.14 0.76
C LEU A 124 19.51 -18.00 0.06
N TYR A 125 20.60 -17.37 -0.33
CA TYR A 125 21.77 -18.02 -0.92
C TYR A 125 22.98 -17.91 0.00
N SER A 126 23.82 -18.91 -0.04
CA SER A 126 25.20 -18.79 0.44
C SER A 126 26.12 -18.48 -0.74
N VAL A 127 27.08 -17.58 -0.52
CA VAL A 127 28.08 -17.20 -1.52
C VAL A 127 29.46 -17.44 -0.95
N SER A 128 30.25 -18.30 -1.61
CA SER A 128 31.63 -18.55 -1.21
C SER A 128 32.51 -17.32 -1.43
N LEU A 129 33.69 -17.26 -0.80
CA LEU A 129 34.66 -16.20 -1.04
C LEU A 129 35.14 -16.13 -2.50
N SER A 130 34.99 -17.22 -3.27
CA SER A 130 35.22 -17.26 -4.72
C SER A 130 34.03 -16.78 -5.55
N GLY A 131 32.89 -16.46 -4.92
CA GLY A 131 31.66 -16.02 -5.58
C GLY A 131 30.80 -17.16 -6.13
N GLU A 132 30.93 -18.38 -5.66
CA GLU A 132 30.05 -19.51 -6.01
C GLU A 132 28.80 -19.43 -5.15
N GLU A 133 27.63 -19.44 -5.80
CA GLU A 133 26.32 -19.33 -5.14
C GLU A 133 25.70 -20.71 -4.95
N THR A 134 25.08 -20.91 -3.79
CA THR A 134 24.31 -22.12 -3.47
C THR A 134 23.03 -21.71 -2.76
N GLU A 135 21.89 -22.14 -3.29
CA GLU A 135 20.59 -21.94 -2.67
C GLU A 135 20.51 -22.67 -1.32
N LEU A 136 20.01 -22.00 -0.29
CA LEU A 136 19.80 -22.58 1.03
C LEU A 136 18.33 -22.91 1.29
N PHE A 137 17.44 -21.96 1.13
CA PHE A 137 15.98 -22.11 1.24
C PHE A 137 15.26 -20.85 0.75
N SER A 138 13.99 -21.03 0.38
CA SER A 138 13.09 -19.91 0.15
C SER A 138 12.47 -19.41 1.46
N TRP A 139 12.35 -18.10 1.61
CA TRP A 139 11.62 -17.48 2.72
C TRP A 139 10.16 -17.92 2.79
N MET A 140 9.60 -18.36 1.66
CA MET A 140 8.28 -18.96 1.57
C MET A 140 8.17 -20.31 2.30
N ASP A 141 9.29 -20.98 2.55
CA ASP A 141 9.34 -22.26 3.27
C ASP A 141 9.52 -22.06 4.79
N VAL A 142 9.74 -20.84 5.22
CA VAL A 142 9.91 -20.45 6.63
C VAL A 142 9.00 -19.28 6.95
N SER A 143 8.49 -19.18 8.19
CA SER A 143 7.52 -18.15 8.60
C SER A 143 8.15 -16.75 8.74
N LEU A 144 8.78 -16.26 7.70
CA LEU A 144 9.41 -14.94 7.67
C LEU A 144 8.79 -14.09 6.57
N SER A 145 8.15 -12.99 6.93
CA SER A 145 7.60 -12.02 6.00
C SER A 145 8.71 -11.29 5.25
N TYR A 146 8.50 -11.07 3.95
CA TYR A 146 9.45 -10.35 3.10
C TYR A 146 9.61 -8.88 3.50
N SER A 147 8.54 -8.21 3.90
CA SER A 147 8.59 -6.81 4.38
C SER A 147 9.50 -6.63 5.59
N ARG A 148 9.65 -7.68 6.40
CA ARG A 148 10.57 -7.71 7.54
C ARG A 148 12.02 -7.99 7.14
N LEU A 149 12.29 -8.26 5.86
CA LEU A 149 13.65 -8.49 5.34
C LEU A 149 14.36 -7.18 4.94
N TYR A 150 13.65 -6.07 4.83
CA TYR A 150 14.25 -4.75 4.65
C TYR A 150 15.01 -4.34 5.91
N GLY A 151 16.34 -4.26 5.79
CA GLY A 151 17.20 -3.96 6.94
C GLY A 151 17.54 -5.19 7.78
N TRP A 152 17.66 -6.36 7.14
CA TRP A 152 17.97 -7.60 7.84
C TRP A 152 19.34 -7.58 8.49
N ASP A 153 19.34 -7.73 9.82
CA ASP A 153 20.53 -8.14 10.58
C ASP A 153 20.44 -9.64 10.81
N GLY A 154 20.99 -10.42 9.88
CA GLY A 154 21.04 -11.88 9.96
C GLY A 154 22.46 -12.39 10.11
N LEU A 155 22.61 -13.45 10.86
CA LEU A 155 23.88 -14.16 10.95
C LEU A 155 23.69 -15.68 10.90
N GLU A 156 24.68 -16.37 10.38
CA GLU A 156 24.80 -17.82 10.43
C GLU A 156 25.83 -18.20 11.49
N ASN A 157 25.44 -19.07 12.43
CA ASN A 157 26.37 -19.56 13.44
C ASN A 157 27.25 -20.73 12.89
N SER A 158 28.20 -21.18 13.71
CA SER A 158 29.10 -22.29 13.37
C SER A 158 28.40 -23.64 13.16
N ASN A 159 27.13 -23.77 13.57
CA ASN A 159 26.33 -25.00 13.36
C ASN A 159 25.50 -24.94 12.06
N GLY A 160 25.52 -23.83 11.34
CA GLY A 160 24.70 -23.57 10.17
C GLY A 160 23.25 -23.20 10.48
N ASP A 161 22.94 -22.83 11.73
CA ASP A 161 21.68 -22.22 12.05
C ASP A 161 21.72 -20.75 11.66
N ILE A 162 20.63 -20.29 11.04
CA ILE A 162 20.49 -18.91 10.61
C ILE A 162 19.58 -18.17 11.60
N PHE A 163 20.03 -17.03 12.07
CA PHE A 163 19.28 -16.16 12.97
C PHE A 163 18.89 -14.90 12.22
N HIS A 164 17.62 -14.58 12.27
CA HIS A 164 17.05 -13.35 11.75
C HIS A 164 16.63 -12.47 12.92
N MET A 165 17.11 -11.24 12.95
CA MET A 165 16.85 -10.28 14.02
C MET A 165 15.99 -9.13 13.48
N THR A 166 14.83 -8.96 14.10
CA THR A 166 13.95 -7.81 13.91
C THR A 166 13.52 -7.34 15.30
N ASP A 167 12.23 -7.11 15.53
CA ASP A 167 11.61 -6.98 16.86
C ASP A 167 11.77 -8.23 17.73
N ARG A 168 12.07 -9.36 17.09
CA ARG A 168 12.34 -10.66 17.72
C ARG A 168 13.49 -11.38 17.02
N ILE A 169 14.12 -12.32 17.73
CA ILE A 169 15.12 -13.21 17.14
C ILE A 169 14.44 -14.49 16.68
N THR A 170 14.49 -14.76 15.38
CA THR A 170 13.96 -15.97 14.78
C THR A 170 15.10 -16.88 14.35
N LYS A 171 15.09 -18.11 14.85
CA LYS A 171 16.05 -19.14 14.44
C LYS A 171 15.46 -19.99 13.31
N VAL A 172 16.18 -20.09 12.20
CA VAL A 172 15.87 -20.99 11.09
C VAL A 172 16.83 -22.18 11.15
N SER A 173 16.29 -23.39 11.17
CA SER A 173 17.05 -24.64 11.26
C SER A 173 16.60 -25.60 10.17
N LYS A 174 17.52 -26.44 9.68
CA LYS A 174 17.19 -27.46 8.69
C LYS A 174 16.21 -28.49 9.25
N ALA A 175 15.08 -28.67 8.58
CA ALA A 175 14.09 -29.70 8.85
C ALA A 175 13.62 -30.34 7.53
N PRO A 176 13.10 -31.57 7.53
CA PRO A 176 12.43 -32.12 6.36
C PRO A 176 11.23 -31.28 5.99
N VAL A 177 11.17 -30.78 4.75
CA VAL A 177 10.00 -30.04 4.25
C VAL A 177 8.93 -31.06 3.87
N PRO A 178 7.70 -30.96 4.42
CA PRO A 178 6.60 -31.82 4.01
C PRO A 178 6.28 -31.64 2.52
N VAL A 179 6.03 -32.73 1.82
CA VAL A 179 5.55 -32.65 0.43
C VAL A 179 4.10 -32.24 0.45
N LYS A 180 3.81 -31.05 -0.05
CA LYS A 180 2.47 -30.47 -0.13
C LYS A 180 2.07 -30.23 -1.60
N LYS A 181 0.76 -30.20 -1.86
CA LYS A 181 0.24 -29.81 -3.16
C LYS A 181 0.42 -28.29 -3.31
N THR A 182 1.00 -27.87 -4.41
CA THR A 182 1.20 -26.44 -4.68
C THR A 182 -0.08 -25.83 -5.28
N LEU A 183 -0.49 -24.72 -4.71
CA LEU A 183 -1.47 -23.79 -5.27
C LEU A 183 -0.71 -22.59 -5.83
N VAL A 184 -1.00 -22.17 -7.03
CA VAL A 184 -0.34 -21.03 -7.66
C VAL A 184 -1.21 -19.81 -7.53
N LEU A 185 -0.69 -18.75 -6.90
CA LEU A 185 -1.32 -17.44 -6.79
C LEU A 185 -0.64 -16.47 -7.78
N ALA A 186 -1.38 -16.01 -8.78
CA ALA A 186 -0.91 -14.96 -9.68
C ALA A 186 -1.03 -13.60 -8.99
N CYS A 187 0.08 -12.86 -8.90
CA CYS A 187 0.13 -11.50 -8.36
C CYS A 187 0.78 -10.55 -9.36
N PHE A 188 0.53 -9.26 -9.17
CA PHE A 188 1.20 -8.22 -9.93
C PHE A 188 2.70 -8.17 -9.58
N GLY A 189 3.55 -8.01 -10.59
CA GLY A 189 5.00 -7.84 -10.44
C GLY A 189 5.43 -6.46 -10.97
N ASP A 190 6.23 -5.73 -10.24
CA ASP A 190 6.75 -4.43 -10.67
C ASP A 190 8.03 -4.58 -11.49
N SER A 191 8.03 -4.03 -12.71
CA SER A 191 9.19 -4.01 -13.59
C SER A 191 10.19 -2.89 -13.27
N SER A 192 9.79 -1.88 -12.51
CA SER A 192 10.66 -0.73 -12.18
C SER A 192 11.84 -1.13 -11.29
N VAL A 193 11.76 -2.30 -10.67
CA VAL A 193 12.79 -2.89 -9.80
C VAL A 193 13.90 -3.61 -10.56
N GLN A 194 13.80 -3.75 -11.88
CA GLN A 194 14.84 -4.45 -12.67
C GLN A 194 16.21 -3.76 -12.71
N ASN A 195 16.32 -2.52 -12.24
CA ASN A 195 17.55 -1.77 -12.53
C ASN A 195 18.56 -1.64 -11.39
N ASN A 196 18.33 -1.99 -10.13
CA ASN A 196 19.41 -1.87 -9.13
C ASN A 196 19.22 -2.56 -7.77
N SER A 197 18.20 -3.34 -7.53
CA SER A 197 18.17 -4.13 -6.31
C SER A 197 17.55 -5.50 -6.61
N ALA A 198 18.22 -6.53 -6.16
CA ALA A 198 17.82 -7.93 -6.27
C ALA A 198 16.52 -8.26 -5.48
N ILE A 199 15.62 -7.33 -5.43
CA ILE A 199 14.37 -7.40 -4.72
C ILE A 199 13.27 -7.29 -5.76
N HIS A 200 12.78 -8.42 -6.26
CA HIS A 200 11.48 -8.40 -6.93
C HIS A 200 10.45 -8.05 -5.86
N SER A 201 10.05 -6.78 -5.82
CA SER A 201 8.89 -6.40 -5.04
C SER A 201 7.68 -7.00 -5.73
N TYR A 202 7.19 -8.10 -5.16
CA TYR A 202 5.80 -8.47 -5.37
C TYR A 202 4.97 -7.30 -4.82
N VAL A 203 4.05 -6.77 -5.61
CA VAL A 203 3.08 -5.81 -5.11
C VAL A 203 1.97 -6.59 -4.38
N CYS A 204 2.37 -7.47 -3.47
CA CYS A 204 1.45 -8.12 -2.54
C CYS A 204 1.43 -7.31 -1.26
N SER A 205 0.25 -7.06 -0.70
CA SER A 205 0.15 -6.46 0.63
C SER A 205 0.85 -7.33 1.67
N ASP A 206 1.38 -6.70 2.72
CA ASP A 206 1.99 -7.41 3.85
C ASP A 206 1.02 -8.45 4.44
N LYS A 207 -0.27 -8.10 4.53
CA LYS A 207 -1.33 -9.00 4.97
C LYS A 207 -1.44 -10.27 4.12
N LEU A 208 -1.40 -10.14 2.79
CA LEU A 208 -1.46 -11.30 1.89
C LEU A 208 -0.21 -12.17 2.06
N MET A 209 0.95 -11.56 2.16
CA MET A 209 2.20 -12.27 2.37
C MET A 209 2.21 -13.02 3.71
N ASP A 210 1.78 -12.38 4.79
CA ASP A 210 1.66 -13.03 6.11
C ASP A 210 0.64 -14.18 6.10
N ALA A 211 -0.45 -14.04 5.35
CA ALA A 211 -1.43 -15.12 5.18
C ALA A 211 -0.83 -16.31 4.43
N ILE A 212 -0.04 -16.08 3.37
CA ILE A 212 0.65 -17.13 2.62
C ILE A 212 1.61 -17.89 3.55
N LEU A 213 2.41 -17.18 4.33
CA LEU A 213 3.36 -17.78 5.25
C LEU A 213 2.66 -18.59 6.34
N ARG A 214 1.58 -18.05 6.94
CA ARG A 214 0.78 -18.79 7.92
C ARG A 214 0.17 -20.06 7.33
N PHE A 215 -0.43 -19.94 6.16
CA PHE A 215 -1.03 -21.08 5.47
C PHE A 215 0.02 -22.14 5.14
N ASN A 216 1.14 -21.74 4.56
CA ASN A 216 2.21 -22.65 4.18
C ASN A 216 2.79 -23.41 5.38
N ASN A 217 2.75 -22.84 6.58
CA ASN A 217 3.20 -23.50 7.80
C ASN A 217 2.12 -24.37 8.47
N SER A 218 0.87 -23.95 8.45
CA SER A 218 -0.20 -24.59 9.20
C SER A 218 -0.97 -25.66 8.41
N ASP A 219 -1.16 -25.46 7.10
CA ASP A 219 -1.91 -26.41 6.29
C ASP A 219 -1.08 -27.67 6.02
N PRO A 220 -1.62 -28.87 6.33
CA PRO A 220 -0.86 -30.10 6.18
C PRO A 220 -0.78 -30.62 4.74
N GLU A 221 -1.62 -30.14 3.82
CA GLU A 221 -1.80 -30.73 2.49
C GLU A 221 -1.41 -29.79 1.37
N TYR A 222 -1.61 -28.46 1.55
CA TYR A 222 -1.39 -27.47 0.51
C TYR A 222 -0.33 -26.45 0.92
N ARG A 223 0.28 -25.84 -0.11
CA ARG A 223 1.14 -24.65 0.01
C ARG A 223 0.80 -23.69 -1.11
N VAL A 224 0.95 -22.39 -0.90
CA VAL A 224 0.80 -21.36 -1.91
C VAL A 224 2.16 -20.92 -2.41
N GLU A 225 2.33 -20.87 -3.73
CA GLU A 225 3.47 -20.25 -4.41
C GLU A 225 2.97 -19.01 -5.16
N VAL A 226 3.69 -17.90 -5.01
CA VAL A 226 3.38 -16.66 -5.73
C VAL A 226 4.04 -16.68 -7.09
N ARG A 227 3.26 -16.39 -8.13
CA ARG A 227 3.75 -16.20 -9.49
C ARG A 227 3.54 -14.75 -9.91
N PRO A 228 4.62 -13.95 -10.03
CA PRO A 228 4.51 -12.57 -10.45
C PRO A 228 4.21 -12.46 -11.95
N TYR A 229 3.32 -11.56 -12.31
CA TYR A 229 3.04 -11.16 -13.67
C TYR A 229 3.36 -9.68 -13.84
N ILE A 230 4.28 -9.39 -14.76
CA ILE A 230 4.63 -8.02 -15.13
C ILE A 230 3.72 -7.64 -16.30
N CYS A 231 2.83 -6.70 -16.09
CA CYS A 231 1.88 -6.22 -17.09
C CYS A 231 2.15 -4.74 -17.38
N ASN A 232 3.27 -4.47 -18.08
CA ASN A 232 3.66 -3.10 -18.43
C ASN A 232 2.79 -2.49 -19.53
N ASP A 233 2.13 -3.33 -20.31
CA ASP A 233 1.24 -2.90 -21.39
C ASP A 233 0.02 -3.84 -21.53
N GLU A 234 -0.96 -3.38 -22.30
CA GLU A 234 -2.18 -4.12 -22.57
C GLU A 234 -1.93 -5.47 -23.28
N ASN A 235 -0.87 -5.58 -24.08
CA ASN A 235 -0.55 -6.83 -24.78
C ASN A 235 -0.02 -7.89 -23.79
N GLU A 236 0.73 -7.51 -22.79
CA GLU A 236 1.21 -8.42 -21.74
C GLU A 236 0.04 -8.89 -20.87
N ARG A 237 -0.85 -7.96 -20.50
CA ARG A 237 -2.10 -8.29 -19.79
C ARG A 237 -2.95 -9.26 -20.60
N ASN A 238 -3.20 -8.99 -21.88
CA ASN A 238 -3.98 -9.86 -22.76
C ASN A 238 -3.34 -11.25 -22.91
N ARG A 239 -2.03 -11.36 -23.00
CA ARG A 239 -1.32 -12.66 -23.04
C ARG A 239 -1.52 -13.44 -21.73
N MET A 240 -1.46 -12.78 -20.60
CA MET A 240 -1.72 -13.39 -19.29
C MET A 240 -3.17 -13.90 -19.22
N LEU A 241 -4.16 -13.07 -19.60
CA LEU A 241 -5.58 -13.45 -19.62
C LEU A 241 -5.84 -14.64 -20.55
N MET A 242 -5.23 -14.66 -21.73
CA MET A 242 -5.32 -15.82 -22.62
C MET A 242 -4.72 -17.08 -22.00
N SER A 243 -3.60 -16.98 -21.29
CA SER A 243 -3.00 -18.10 -20.56
C SER A 243 -3.95 -18.64 -19.48
N ILE A 244 -4.57 -17.74 -18.71
CA ILE A 244 -5.57 -18.11 -17.70
C ILE A 244 -6.78 -18.79 -18.34
N ALA A 245 -7.35 -18.21 -19.40
CA ALA A 245 -8.53 -18.73 -20.09
C ALA A 245 -8.30 -20.08 -20.78
N THR A 246 -7.07 -20.39 -21.18
CA THR A 246 -6.70 -21.67 -21.83
C THR A 246 -6.35 -22.79 -20.86
N GLY A 247 -6.53 -22.59 -19.55
CA GLY A 247 -6.30 -23.62 -18.55
C GLY A 247 -4.87 -23.61 -18.00
N SER A 248 -4.42 -22.47 -17.52
CA SER A 248 -3.17 -22.35 -16.78
C SER A 248 -3.20 -23.15 -15.47
N ASP A 249 -2.03 -23.45 -14.94
CA ASP A 249 -1.83 -24.05 -13.63
C ASP A 249 -1.98 -23.04 -12.46
N ILE A 250 -2.78 -21.98 -12.66
CA ILE A 250 -3.06 -20.95 -11.65
C ILE A 250 -4.36 -21.32 -10.94
N ASP A 251 -4.35 -21.28 -9.61
CA ASP A 251 -5.51 -21.59 -8.75
C ASP A 251 -6.15 -20.33 -8.16
N LEU A 252 -5.33 -19.33 -7.86
CA LEU A 252 -5.71 -18.06 -7.21
C LEU A 252 -5.15 -16.90 -8.01
N ILE A 253 -5.85 -15.78 -7.97
CA ILE A 253 -5.42 -14.57 -8.67
C ILE A 253 -5.68 -13.33 -7.82
N ASP A 254 -4.70 -12.42 -7.78
CA ASP A 254 -4.95 -11.03 -7.43
C ASP A 254 -5.80 -10.42 -8.53
N THR A 255 -7.04 -10.08 -8.21
CA THR A 255 -8.02 -9.64 -9.22
C THR A 255 -7.70 -8.26 -9.79
N SER A 256 -6.74 -7.53 -9.23
CA SER A 256 -6.21 -6.31 -9.85
C SER A 256 -5.51 -6.57 -11.20
N LEU A 257 -5.07 -7.80 -11.43
CA LEU A 257 -4.55 -8.24 -12.73
C LEU A 257 -5.63 -8.35 -13.81
N LEU A 258 -6.89 -8.51 -13.41
CA LEU A 258 -8.01 -8.65 -14.33
C LEU A 258 -8.51 -7.28 -14.80
N PRO A 259 -8.94 -7.14 -16.07
CA PRO A 259 -9.64 -5.96 -16.50
C PRO A 259 -10.97 -5.83 -15.75
N ASP A 260 -11.43 -4.60 -15.59
CA ASP A 260 -12.73 -4.32 -15.00
C ASP A 260 -13.83 -5.03 -15.80
N GLY A 261 -14.79 -5.61 -15.08
CA GLY A 261 -15.85 -6.43 -15.69
C GLY A 261 -15.50 -7.90 -15.93
N ALA A 262 -14.21 -8.30 -15.82
CA ALA A 262 -13.80 -9.70 -15.90
C ALA A 262 -13.93 -10.46 -14.57
N VAL A 263 -14.25 -9.77 -13.50
CA VAL A 263 -14.51 -10.37 -12.18
C VAL A 263 -15.94 -10.94 -12.17
N ASP A 264 -16.10 -12.11 -12.78
CA ASP A 264 -17.39 -12.73 -12.97
C ASP A 264 -17.34 -14.26 -12.86
N ARG A 265 -18.53 -14.90 -12.92
CA ARG A 265 -18.73 -16.35 -12.85
C ARG A 265 -18.06 -17.16 -13.98
N GLN A 266 -17.63 -16.54 -15.06
CA GLN A 266 -16.98 -17.25 -16.16
C GLN A 266 -15.53 -17.55 -15.85
N LEU A 267 -14.88 -16.61 -15.14
CA LEU A 267 -13.47 -16.70 -14.82
C LEU A 267 -13.22 -17.15 -13.38
N LEU A 268 -14.06 -16.71 -12.44
CA LEU A 268 -13.87 -16.89 -11.01
C LEU A 268 -14.98 -17.75 -10.37
N VAL A 269 -14.65 -18.37 -9.27
CA VAL A 269 -15.56 -19.17 -8.45
C VAL A 269 -16.40 -18.25 -7.57
N ASP A 270 -17.71 -18.48 -7.48
CA ASP A 270 -18.57 -17.82 -6.50
C ASP A 270 -18.21 -18.26 -5.07
N LEU A 271 -17.82 -17.31 -4.24
CA LEU A 271 -17.39 -17.54 -2.86
C LEU A 271 -18.54 -17.67 -1.87
N LEU A 272 -19.75 -17.20 -2.22
CA LEU A 272 -20.90 -17.25 -1.31
C LEU A 272 -21.24 -18.66 -0.82
N PRO A 273 -21.25 -19.71 -1.68
CA PRO A 273 -21.49 -21.07 -1.22
C PRO A 273 -20.45 -21.59 -0.22
N TYR A 274 -19.21 -21.13 -0.33
CA TYR A 274 -18.14 -21.49 0.61
C TYR A 274 -18.31 -20.78 1.95
N ILE A 275 -18.67 -19.48 1.93
CA ILE A 275 -19.00 -18.72 3.13
C ILE A 275 -20.21 -19.32 3.85
N ASP A 276 -21.27 -19.67 3.10
CA ASP A 276 -22.48 -20.25 3.67
C ASP A 276 -22.26 -21.66 4.29
N ALA A 277 -21.21 -22.36 3.85
CA ALA A 277 -20.82 -23.67 4.36
C ALA A 277 -19.71 -23.63 5.43
N ASP A 278 -19.15 -22.46 5.73
CA ASP A 278 -18.09 -22.29 6.73
C ASP A 278 -18.67 -22.24 8.15
N ASP A 279 -18.07 -22.99 9.08
CA ASP A 279 -18.53 -23.05 10.46
C ASP A 279 -18.17 -21.80 11.30
N THR A 280 -17.27 -20.95 10.79
CA THR A 280 -16.65 -19.84 11.53
C THR A 280 -16.70 -18.50 10.81
N LEU A 281 -17.25 -18.46 9.60
CA LEU A 281 -17.45 -17.25 8.81
C LEU A 281 -18.83 -17.28 8.17
N SER A 282 -19.58 -16.22 8.32
CA SER A 282 -20.90 -16.04 7.73
C SER A 282 -21.00 -14.71 6.99
N ARG A 283 -22.04 -14.55 6.15
CA ARG A 283 -22.32 -13.25 5.51
C ARG A 283 -22.59 -12.14 6.53
N ASP A 284 -23.11 -12.49 7.71
CA ASP A 284 -23.42 -11.55 8.78
C ASP A 284 -22.17 -10.98 9.46
N ASP A 285 -21.00 -11.60 9.26
CA ASP A 285 -19.74 -11.09 9.79
C ASP A 285 -19.18 -9.93 8.96
N PHE A 286 -19.65 -9.76 7.73
CA PHE A 286 -19.28 -8.65 6.88
C PHE A 286 -20.11 -7.39 7.18
N ILE A 287 -19.52 -6.22 6.95
CA ILE A 287 -20.25 -4.96 6.91
C ILE A 287 -21.16 -5.03 5.67
N PRO A 288 -22.50 -4.89 5.83
CA PRO A 288 -23.45 -5.21 4.75
C PRO A 288 -23.25 -4.39 3.48
N THR A 289 -22.95 -3.10 3.62
CA THR A 289 -22.68 -2.19 2.51
C THR A 289 -21.44 -2.62 1.72
N LEU A 290 -20.38 -3.06 2.43
CA LEU A 290 -19.15 -3.53 1.83
C LEU A 290 -19.32 -4.89 1.15
N LEU A 291 -20.05 -5.81 1.77
CA LEU A 291 -20.36 -7.09 1.12
C LEU A 291 -21.16 -6.89 -0.16
N SER A 292 -22.19 -6.05 -0.11
CA SER A 292 -23.00 -5.78 -1.30
C SER A 292 -22.22 -5.09 -2.42
N SER A 293 -21.23 -4.27 -2.09
CA SER A 293 -20.37 -3.60 -3.08
C SER A 293 -19.38 -4.54 -3.78
N MET A 294 -19.02 -5.66 -3.15
CA MET A 294 -18.20 -6.72 -3.76
C MET A 294 -19.01 -7.67 -4.64
N MET A 295 -20.33 -7.70 -4.48
CA MET A 295 -21.18 -8.65 -5.22
C MET A 295 -21.39 -8.20 -6.67
N ASN A 296 -21.30 -9.15 -7.58
CA ASN A 296 -21.61 -8.97 -8.98
C ASN A 296 -22.66 -9.99 -9.43
N ASN A 297 -23.78 -9.54 -10.01
CA ASN A 297 -24.89 -10.40 -10.48
C ASN A 297 -25.35 -11.45 -9.43
N GLY A 298 -25.36 -11.10 -8.15
CA GLY A 298 -25.80 -11.93 -7.05
C GLY A 298 -24.78 -12.95 -6.54
N GLY A 299 -23.55 -12.98 -7.06
CA GLY A 299 -22.42 -13.79 -6.60
C GLY A 299 -21.30 -12.93 -6.03
N LEU A 300 -20.41 -13.53 -5.26
CA LEU A 300 -19.18 -12.92 -4.75
C LEU A 300 -17.98 -13.64 -5.39
N TYR A 301 -17.26 -12.97 -6.29
CA TYR A 301 -16.20 -13.60 -7.07
C TYR A 301 -14.79 -13.21 -6.63
N GLU A 302 -14.68 -12.18 -5.80
CA GLU A 302 -13.43 -11.75 -5.19
C GLU A 302 -13.65 -11.36 -3.73
N TYR A 303 -12.63 -11.49 -2.92
CA TYR A 303 -12.57 -10.91 -1.60
C TYR A 303 -11.61 -9.73 -1.61
N VAL A 304 -12.12 -8.56 -1.23
CA VAL A 304 -11.34 -7.34 -1.07
C VAL A 304 -11.16 -7.10 0.42
N ASP A 305 -9.94 -6.90 0.88
CA ASP A 305 -9.65 -6.84 2.32
C ASP A 305 -9.96 -5.48 2.96
N LYS A 306 -9.85 -4.40 2.20
CA LYS A 306 -10.03 -3.03 2.71
C LYS A 306 -10.69 -2.10 1.69
N TYR A 307 -11.33 -1.06 2.21
CA TYR A 307 -11.98 0.00 1.44
C TYR A 307 -11.52 1.37 1.87
N THR A 308 -11.67 2.32 0.96
CA THR A 308 -11.60 3.75 1.26
C THR A 308 -12.98 4.36 1.03
N ILE A 309 -13.33 5.36 1.83
CA ILE A 309 -14.55 6.13 1.64
C ILE A 309 -14.19 7.55 1.27
N LEU A 310 -14.77 8.02 0.16
CA LEU A 310 -14.69 9.39 -0.28
C LEU A 310 -15.86 10.16 0.29
N THR A 311 -15.61 11.31 0.92
CA THR A 311 -16.66 12.16 1.51
C THR A 311 -16.27 13.65 1.50
N MET A 312 -17.19 14.50 1.86
CA MET A 312 -16.96 15.93 2.09
C MET A 312 -17.36 16.32 3.51
N TYR A 313 -16.63 17.28 4.04
CA TYR A 313 -16.88 17.93 5.34
C TYR A 313 -17.24 19.39 5.09
N THR A 314 -18.10 19.94 5.93
CA THR A 314 -18.46 21.37 5.93
C THR A 314 -18.73 21.86 7.36
N HIS A 315 -18.93 23.15 7.53
CA HIS A 315 -19.40 23.67 8.81
C HIS A 315 -20.82 23.18 9.11
N PRO A 316 -21.18 22.90 10.38
CA PRO A 316 -22.50 22.38 10.75
C PRO A 316 -23.66 23.22 10.26
N GLU A 317 -23.46 24.54 10.14
CA GLU A 317 -24.48 25.50 9.64
C GLU A 317 -24.81 25.31 8.15
N PHE A 318 -23.97 24.64 7.38
CA PHE A 318 -24.15 24.35 5.96
C PHE A 318 -24.53 22.89 5.68
N ALA A 319 -24.41 22.01 6.68
CA ALA A 319 -24.75 20.60 6.54
C ALA A 319 -26.23 20.36 6.87
N GLY A 320 -26.90 19.60 6.04
CA GLY A 320 -28.22 19.05 6.34
C GLY A 320 -29.41 19.71 5.62
N ASP A 321 -30.59 19.12 5.82
CA ASP A 321 -31.91 19.59 5.45
C ASP A 321 -32.15 19.84 3.95
N ASP A 322 -32.01 18.80 3.12
CA ASP A 322 -32.37 18.78 1.68
C ASP A 322 -31.68 19.87 0.82
N THR A 323 -30.70 20.59 1.39
CA THR A 323 -29.99 21.69 0.71
C THR A 323 -28.62 21.33 0.20
N TRP A 324 -28.06 20.18 0.63
CA TRP A 324 -26.72 19.75 0.25
C TRP A 324 -26.71 19.11 -1.14
N THR A 325 -27.21 19.88 -2.13
CA THR A 325 -27.16 19.54 -3.57
C THR A 325 -26.02 20.29 -4.25
N ALA A 326 -25.61 19.88 -5.45
CA ALA A 326 -24.57 20.59 -6.20
C ALA A 326 -24.96 22.08 -6.44
N SER A 327 -26.21 22.36 -6.78
CA SER A 327 -26.71 23.74 -6.92
C SER A 327 -26.78 24.50 -5.59
N GLY A 328 -27.08 23.81 -4.49
CA GLY A 328 -27.09 24.39 -3.14
C GLY A 328 -25.66 24.78 -2.71
N VAL A 329 -24.67 23.92 -2.92
CA VAL A 329 -23.27 24.26 -2.64
C VAL A 329 -22.75 25.39 -3.53
N GLU A 330 -23.15 25.45 -4.80
CA GLU A 330 -22.84 26.58 -5.67
C GLU A 330 -23.47 27.90 -5.15
N GLN A 331 -24.67 27.84 -4.55
CA GLN A 331 -25.29 28.98 -3.91
C GLN A 331 -24.52 29.40 -2.66
N LEU A 332 -24.14 28.45 -1.79
CA LEU A 332 -23.32 28.73 -0.61
C LEU A 332 -21.98 29.40 -0.97
N ILE A 333 -21.32 28.96 -2.04
CA ILE A 333 -20.10 29.60 -2.56
C ILE A 333 -20.36 31.07 -2.93
N ARG A 334 -21.49 31.36 -3.57
CA ARG A 334 -21.86 32.75 -3.94
C ARG A 334 -22.20 33.64 -2.75
N GLU A 335 -22.85 33.07 -1.74
CA GLU A 335 -23.28 33.76 -0.54
C GLU A 335 -22.16 34.00 0.47
N ASN A 336 -21.10 33.17 0.42
CA ASN A 336 -19.94 33.20 1.33
C ASN A 336 -18.62 33.36 0.54
N PRO A 337 -18.42 34.49 -0.16
CA PRO A 337 -17.25 34.68 -1.03
C PRO A 337 -15.91 34.75 -0.27
N GLU A 338 -15.94 34.93 1.05
CA GLU A 338 -14.77 34.88 1.94
C GLU A 338 -14.33 33.46 2.24
N LEU A 339 -15.19 32.46 2.09
CA LEU A 339 -14.87 31.07 2.29
C LEU A 339 -14.31 30.45 1.01
N LYS A 340 -13.23 29.71 1.15
CA LYS A 340 -12.56 29.06 0.03
C LYS A 340 -13.13 27.68 -0.24
N VAL A 341 -13.31 27.38 -1.51
CA VAL A 341 -13.66 26.02 -1.96
C VAL A 341 -12.38 25.21 -2.15
N PRO A 342 -12.40 23.90 -1.84
CA PRO A 342 -11.22 23.07 -2.05
C PRO A 342 -10.73 23.16 -3.49
N SER A 343 -9.42 23.29 -3.61
CA SER A 343 -8.77 23.15 -4.90
C SER A 343 -8.50 21.67 -5.15
N LEU A 344 -9.00 21.18 -6.26
CA LEU A 344 -8.75 19.82 -6.70
C LEU A 344 -7.83 19.83 -7.91
N PRO A 345 -6.76 19.04 -7.93
CA PRO A 345 -6.06 18.68 -9.15
C PRO A 345 -7.03 18.10 -10.20
N GLU A 346 -6.68 18.17 -11.46
CA GLU A 346 -7.55 17.76 -12.56
C GLU A 346 -7.94 16.28 -12.49
N ASN A 347 -7.00 15.42 -12.13
CA ASN A 347 -7.23 14.01 -11.88
C ASN A 347 -8.23 13.74 -10.75
N MET A 348 -8.18 14.51 -9.67
CA MET A 348 -9.17 14.41 -8.59
C MET A 348 -10.56 14.86 -9.05
N LYS A 349 -10.67 15.89 -9.89
CA LYS A 349 -11.96 16.27 -10.49
C LYS A 349 -12.53 15.17 -11.35
N LEU A 350 -11.69 14.47 -12.10
CA LEU A 350 -12.09 13.29 -12.87
C LEU A 350 -12.57 12.17 -11.95
N LEU A 351 -11.83 11.86 -10.87
CA LEU A 351 -12.25 10.86 -9.89
C LEU A 351 -13.64 11.16 -9.33
N PHE A 352 -13.91 12.42 -8.97
CA PHE A 352 -15.23 12.82 -8.48
C PHE A 352 -16.30 12.78 -9.57
N SER A 353 -15.94 13.02 -10.81
CA SER A 353 -16.86 12.82 -11.93
C SER A 353 -17.22 11.33 -12.08
N TRP A 354 -16.28 10.41 -11.87
CA TRP A 354 -16.56 8.97 -11.88
C TRP A 354 -17.39 8.54 -10.67
N ALA A 355 -17.09 9.06 -9.48
CA ALA A 355 -17.89 8.80 -8.28
C ALA A 355 -19.36 9.19 -8.47
N ALA A 356 -19.62 10.33 -9.10
CA ALA A 356 -20.98 10.79 -9.39
C ALA A 356 -21.76 9.82 -10.31
N THR A 357 -21.10 8.93 -11.07
CA THR A 357 -21.81 7.97 -11.95
C THR A 357 -22.75 7.06 -11.19
N ALA A 358 -22.46 6.73 -9.94
CA ALA A 358 -23.33 5.92 -9.10
C ALA A 358 -24.73 6.52 -8.89
N GLU A 359 -24.89 7.84 -9.08
CA GLU A 359 -26.19 8.49 -9.01
C GLU A 359 -26.93 8.55 -10.36
N PHE A 360 -26.17 8.52 -11.46
CA PHE A 360 -26.71 8.83 -12.79
C PHE A 360 -26.74 7.61 -13.72
N ILE A 361 -26.30 6.43 -13.24
CA ILE A 361 -26.40 5.17 -13.94
C ILE A 361 -27.24 4.18 -13.13
N ASP A 362 -28.23 3.60 -13.76
CA ASP A 362 -28.97 2.42 -13.27
C ASP A 362 -28.58 1.21 -14.14
N MET A 363 -27.55 0.49 -13.66
CA MET A 363 -27.04 -0.69 -14.37
C MET A 363 -28.09 -1.80 -14.47
N ALA A 364 -28.96 -1.93 -13.45
CA ALA A 364 -29.98 -2.98 -13.41
C ALA A 364 -31.06 -2.79 -14.49
N ASN A 365 -31.40 -1.55 -14.81
CA ASN A 365 -32.38 -1.19 -15.83
C ASN A 365 -31.75 -0.75 -17.16
N GLY A 366 -30.41 -0.67 -17.24
CA GLY A 366 -29.68 -0.22 -18.42
C GLY A 366 -29.99 1.23 -18.81
N THR A 367 -30.20 2.13 -17.81
CA THR A 367 -30.57 3.52 -18.05
C THR A 367 -29.58 4.48 -17.40
N CYS A 368 -29.51 5.70 -17.92
CA CYS A 368 -28.69 6.77 -17.34
C CYS A 368 -29.40 8.14 -17.49
N SER A 369 -28.95 9.13 -16.66
CA SER A 369 -29.55 10.46 -16.57
C SER A 369 -28.50 11.58 -16.47
N PHE A 370 -27.45 11.51 -17.27
CA PHE A 370 -26.36 12.49 -17.28
C PHE A 370 -26.76 13.85 -17.86
N ASP A 371 -27.80 13.92 -18.71
CA ASP A 371 -28.33 15.20 -19.22
C ASP A 371 -29.27 15.92 -18.25
N SER A 372 -29.40 15.42 -17.01
CA SER A 372 -30.18 16.04 -15.96
C SER A 372 -29.55 17.36 -15.46
N PRO A 373 -30.38 18.33 -15.01
CA PRO A 373 -29.86 19.54 -14.38
C PRO A 373 -28.97 19.28 -13.17
N ALA A 374 -29.20 18.19 -12.42
CA ALA A 374 -28.39 17.82 -11.27
C ALA A 374 -26.95 17.49 -11.67
N PHE A 375 -26.72 16.70 -12.74
CA PHE A 375 -25.38 16.39 -13.22
C PHE A 375 -24.69 17.61 -13.84
N VAL A 376 -25.43 18.47 -14.56
CA VAL A 376 -24.89 19.74 -15.08
C VAL A 376 -24.40 20.63 -13.95
N SER A 377 -25.17 20.78 -12.87
CA SER A 377 -24.74 21.52 -11.68
C SER A 377 -23.53 20.87 -11.01
N TRP A 378 -23.48 19.54 -10.98
CA TRP A 378 -22.31 18.82 -10.47
C TRP A 378 -21.04 19.15 -11.25
N LEU A 379 -21.08 19.12 -12.58
CA LEU A 379 -19.95 19.51 -13.42
C LEU A 379 -19.54 20.97 -13.21
N SER A 380 -20.52 21.86 -13.05
CA SER A 380 -20.28 23.27 -12.77
C SER A 380 -19.59 23.48 -11.43
N LEU A 381 -20.01 22.74 -10.39
CA LEU A 381 -19.39 22.76 -9.06
C LEU A 381 -17.94 22.28 -9.14
N LEU A 382 -17.67 21.16 -9.81
CA LEU A 382 -16.31 20.64 -9.98
C LEU A 382 -15.38 21.65 -10.68
N LYS A 383 -15.89 22.39 -11.65
CA LYS A 383 -15.12 23.43 -12.34
C LYS A 383 -14.76 24.59 -11.42
N GLN A 384 -15.61 24.93 -10.45
CA GLN A 384 -15.36 25.99 -9.47
C GLN A 384 -14.32 25.59 -8.42
N MET A 385 -14.07 24.30 -8.24
CA MET A 385 -13.01 23.77 -7.36
C MET A 385 -11.62 23.99 -8.00
N THR A 386 -11.28 25.25 -8.30
CA THR A 386 -10.07 25.67 -8.98
C THR A 386 -9.25 26.58 -8.08
N GLY A 387 -8.25 26.10 -7.41
CA GLY A 387 -7.29 26.90 -6.65
C GLY A 387 -5.96 26.14 -6.56
N SER A 388 -4.92 26.75 -6.04
CA SER A 388 -3.68 26.00 -5.72
C SER A 388 -3.86 25.25 -4.40
N ALA A 389 -3.42 24.02 -4.33
CA ALA A 389 -3.57 23.09 -3.19
C ALA A 389 -2.95 23.58 -1.85
N VAL A 390 -2.36 24.76 -1.81
CA VAL A 390 -1.44 25.18 -0.73
C VAL A 390 -2.04 26.20 0.23
N GLU A 391 -3.20 26.80 -0.03
CA GLU A 391 -3.71 27.91 0.79
C GLU A 391 -5.03 27.62 1.49
N TYR A 392 -5.09 26.56 2.29
CA TYR A 392 -6.08 26.52 3.36
C TYR A 392 -5.59 27.37 4.53
N ALA A 393 -5.83 28.69 4.49
CA ALA A 393 -5.73 29.48 5.71
C ALA A 393 -6.74 28.90 6.71
N ARG A 394 -6.23 28.42 7.84
CA ARG A 394 -7.01 27.77 8.90
C ARG A 394 -8.33 28.52 9.15
N GLY A 395 -9.45 27.86 8.99
CA GLY A 395 -10.79 28.38 9.22
C GLY A 395 -11.40 29.22 8.09
N SER A 396 -10.90 29.13 6.86
CA SER A 396 -11.47 29.82 5.69
C SER A 396 -12.03 28.87 4.62
N ALA A 397 -12.08 27.56 4.88
CA ALA A 397 -12.63 26.60 3.94
C ALA A 397 -14.16 26.48 4.11
N LEU A 398 -14.92 26.58 3.00
CA LEU A 398 -16.35 26.27 2.98
C LEU A 398 -16.59 24.78 3.21
N CYS A 399 -15.80 23.95 2.54
CA CYS A 399 -15.82 22.50 2.67
C CYS A 399 -14.43 21.92 2.42
N CYS A 400 -14.24 20.68 2.85
CA CYS A 400 -13.06 19.88 2.59
C CYS A 400 -13.46 18.52 2.00
N ILE A 401 -12.59 17.93 1.19
CA ILE A 401 -12.78 16.59 0.65
C ILE A 401 -11.83 15.65 1.38
N SER A 402 -12.37 14.54 1.85
CA SER A 402 -11.59 13.47 2.48
C SER A 402 -11.42 12.30 1.56
N HIS A 403 -10.21 11.79 1.54
CA HIS A 403 -9.82 10.52 0.93
C HIS A 403 -9.12 9.61 1.95
N ASP A 404 -8.66 10.16 3.05
CA ASP A 404 -8.16 9.43 4.22
C ASP A 404 -9.05 9.78 5.42
N LEU A 405 -10.14 9.02 5.53
CA LEU A 405 -11.25 9.34 6.41
C LEU A 405 -10.84 9.46 7.88
N VAL A 406 -9.97 8.59 8.35
CA VAL A 406 -9.56 8.56 9.76
C VAL A 406 -8.64 9.73 10.11
N TRP A 407 -7.66 10.00 9.26
CA TRP A 407 -6.76 11.13 9.45
C TRP A 407 -7.50 12.46 9.34
N ASP A 408 -8.40 12.56 8.38
CA ASP A 408 -9.14 13.79 8.12
C ASP A 408 -10.16 14.09 9.22
N ILE A 409 -10.83 13.08 9.77
CA ILE A 409 -11.78 13.27 10.89
C ILE A 409 -11.05 13.82 12.12
N GLY A 410 -9.94 13.21 12.54
CA GLY A 410 -9.27 13.58 13.78
C GLY A 410 -8.47 14.88 13.69
N ILE A 411 -7.61 15.03 12.71
CA ILE A 411 -6.61 16.11 12.69
C ILE A 411 -6.91 17.21 11.67
N ARG A 412 -7.14 16.82 10.43
CA ARG A 412 -7.17 17.77 9.32
C ARG A 412 -8.39 18.65 9.36
N THR A 413 -9.54 18.09 9.74
CA THR A 413 -10.79 18.81 9.80
C THR A 413 -10.78 19.85 10.91
N HIS A 414 -10.35 19.48 12.12
CA HIS A 414 -10.21 20.41 13.23
C HIS A 414 -9.19 21.52 12.95
N THR A 415 -8.12 21.25 12.22
CA THR A 415 -7.11 22.26 11.88
C THR A 415 -7.54 23.15 10.72
N THR A 416 -8.24 22.60 9.73
CA THR A 416 -8.62 23.31 8.51
C THR A 416 -9.88 24.16 8.71
N MET A 417 -10.87 23.64 9.45
CA MET A 417 -12.14 24.31 9.70
C MET A 417 -12.21 25.11 11.01
N ARG A 418 -11.21 25.00 11.87
CA ARG A 418 -11.11 25.72 13.17
C ARG A 418 -12.30 25.54 14.09
N GLY A 419 -12.74 24.37 14.32
CA GLY A 419 -13.80 24.10 15.27
C GLY A 419 -14.71 22.98 14.81
N ASP A 420 -15.98 23.11 15.15
CA ASP A 420 -16.97 22.10 14.83
C ASP A 420 -17.11 21.95 13.32
N TYR A 421 -17.20 20.72 12.89
CA TYR A 421 -17.43 20.33 11.50
C TYR A 421 -18.54 19.30 11.44
N SER A 422 -19.11 19.15 10.25
CA SER A 422 -20.09 18.12 9.95
C SER A 422 -19.64 17.33 8.74
N VAL A 423 -19.76 16.01 8.81
CA VAL A 423 -19.59 15.17 7.64
C VAL A 423 -20.85 15.27 6.81
N ALA A 424 -20.72 15.89 5.64
CA ALA A 424 -21.88 16.20 4.79
C ALA A 424 -22.06 15.19 3.64
N GLY A 425 -21.04 14.36 3.36
CA GLY A 425 -21.03 13.57 2.13
C GLY A 425 -20.84 14.43 0.88
N PHE A 426 -20.84 13.83 -0.28
CA PHE A 426 -20.89 14.58 -1.54
C PHE A 426 -22.30 15.10 -1.78
N PRO A 427 -22.45 16.30 -2.36
CA PRO A 427 -23.75 16.82 -2.73
C PRO A 427 -24.48 15.83 -3.64
N ASP A 428 -25.70 15.46 -3.29
CA ASP A 428 -26.54 14.55 -4.05
C ASP A 428 -27.84 15.21 -4.52
N ALA A 429 -28.62 14.50 -5.31
CA ALA A 429 -29.87 15.05 -5.85
C ALA A 429 -30.96 15.24 -4.76
N ALA A 430 -30.87 14.50 -3.67
CA ALA A 430 -31.83 14.56 -2.55
C ALA A 430 -31.44 15.59 -1.49
N GLY A 431 -30.19 16.08 -1.50
CA GLY A 431 -29.67 17.03 -0.53
C GLY A 431 -29.22 16.42 0.80
N ASN A 432 -29.14 15.10 0.88
CA ASN A 432 -28.78 14.38 2.11
C ASN A 432 -27.29 14.08 2.22
N GLY A 433 -26.55 14.18 1.11
CA GLY A 433 -25.16 13.82 0.99
C GLY A 433 -24.92 12.32 0.73
N SER A 434 -23.95 12.03 -0.10
CA SER A 434 -23.60 10.68 -0.51
C SER A 434 -22.19 10.32 -0.12
N TYR A 435 -21.98 9.07 0.31
CA TYR A 435 -20.70 8.49 0.66
C TYR A 435 -20.32 7.46 -0.38
N PHE A 436 -19.13 7.59 -0.96
CA PHE A 436 -18.69 6.70 -2.04
C PHE A 436 -17.64 5.72 -1.54
N LEU A 437 -17.96 4.45 -1.63
CA LEU A 437 -17.02 3.36 -1.40
C LEU A 437 -16.10 3.23 -2.61
N LYS A 438 -14.81 3.37 -2.38
CA LYS A 438 -13.78 3.05 -3.36
C LYS A 438 -13.17 1.71 -2.99
N LEU A 439 -13.30 0.73 -3.86
CA LEU A 439 -12.57 -0.52 -3.79
C LEU A 439 -11.08 -0.20 -3.93
N GLY A 440 -10.29 -0.65 -2.95
CA GLY A 440 -8.89 -0.37 -2.95
C GLY A 440 -8.11 -1.30 -3.87
N LYS A 441 -8.44 -1.38 -5.14
CA LYS A 441 -7.57 -2.08 -6.10
C LYS A 441 -6.30 -1.25 -6.29
N PRO A 442 -5.09 -1.84 -6.19
CA PRO A 442 -3.89 -1.15 -6.58
C PRO A 442 -4.06 -0.69 -8.02
N GLY A 443 -3.87 0.60 -8.28
CA GLY A 443 -3.93 1.12 -9.62
C GLY A 443 -2.87 0.43 -10.46
N VAL A 444 -3.28 -0.37 -11.44
CA VAL A 444 -2.36 -0.89 -12.43
C VAL A 444 -1.86 0.31 -13.23
N SER A 445 -0.64 0.72 -12.96
CA SER A 445 0.08 1.75 -13.70
C SER A 445 0.31 1.25 -15.12
N GLY A 446 -0.63 1.43 -16.02
CA GLY A 446 -0.38 0.80 -17.31
C GLY A 446 -1.16 1.25 -18.52
N SER A 447 -2.33 1.84 -18.43
CA SER A 447 -3.02 2.25 -19.66
C SER A 447 -3.42 3.71 -19.76
N SER A 448 -3.38 4.44 -18.67
CA SER A 448 -3.46 5.90 -18.73
C SER A 448 -2.48 6.47 -17.73
N GLY A 449 -1.31 6.90 -18.19
CA GLY A 449 -0.23 7.48 -17.39
C GLY A 449 -0.61 8.75 -16.60
N TYR A 450 -1.89 8.88 -16.24
CA TYR A 450 -2.46 10.01 -15.52
C TYR A 450 -2.98 9.65 -14.12
N LEU A 451 -3.07 8.38 -13.77
CA LEU A 451 -3.70 7.97 -12.50
C LEU A 451 -2.75 7.34 -11.48
N SER A 452 -1.55 6.91 -11.91
CA SER A 452 -0.71 6.04 -11.09
C SER A 452 0.07 6.74 -9.97
N GLU A 453 0.56 7.96 -10.18
CA GLU A 453 1.42 8.59 -9.17
C GLU A 453 0.64 9.41 -8.12
N GLU A 454 -0.55 9.93 -8.43
CA GLU A 454 -1.33 10.78 -7.51
C GLU A 454 -2.51 10.07 -6.85
N LEU A 455 -3.03 8.97 -7.43
CA LEU A 455 -4.05 8.16 -6.76
C LEU A 455 -3.46 7.20 -5.71
N ASP A 456 -2.22 6.75 -5.88
CA ASP A 456 -1.50 5.99 -4.84
C ASP A 456 -1.24 6.83 -3.57
N ILE A 457 -1.09 8.15 -3.73
CA ILE A 457 -1.00 9.08 -2.60
C ILE A 457 -2.32 9.16 -1.82
N CYS A 458 -3.45 8.93 -2.49
CA CYS A 458 -4.78 9.00 -1.88
C CYS A 458 -5.25 7.69 -1.22
N THR A 459 -4.56 6.59 -1.41
CA THR A 459 -5.02 5.27 -0.91
C THR A 459 -4.24 4.75 0.29
N GLY A 460 -3.36 5.51 0.90
CA GLY A 460 -2.68 5.21 2.17
C GLY A 460 -2.33 3.74 2.51
N GLY A 461 -2.67 2.79 1.67
CA GLY A 461 -2.45 1.37 1.85
C GLY A 461 -2.85 0.59 0.60
N VAL A 462 -2.02 -0.37 0.22
CA VAL A 462 -2.33 -1.32 -0.85
C VAL A 462 -3.39 -2.29 -0.32
N SER A 463 -4.64 -2.16 -0.77
CA SER A 463 -5.63 -3.20 -0.53
C SER A 463 -5.39 -4.34 -1.52
N THR A 464 -5.67 -5.54 -1.09
CA THR A 464 -5.51 -6.75 -1.90
C THR A 464 -6.86 -7.35 -2.20
N SER A 465 -7.08 -7.71 -3.45
CA SER A 465 -8.27 -8.43 -3.87
C SER A 465 -7.86 -9.81 -4.43
N VAL A 466 -8.49 -10.87 -3.92
CA VAL A 466 -8.13 -12.25 -4.29
C VAL A 466 -9.37 -13.01 -4.73
N GLY A 467 -9.27 -13.67 -5.89
CA GLY A 467 -10.28 -14.57 -6.42
C GLY A 467 -9.73 -16.00 -6.63
N ILE A 468 -10.63 -16.98 -6.66
CA ILE A 468 -10.32 -18.37 -6.98
C ILE A 468 -10.67 -18.61 -8.46
N LEU A 469 -9.72 -19.07 -9.26
CA LEU A 469 -9.97 -19.34 -10.67
C LEU A 469 -10.89 -20.56 -10.87
N ALA A 470 -11.89 -20.41 -11.73
CA ALA A 470 -12.82 -21.48 -12.06
C ALA A 470 -12.12 -22.64 -12.81
N SER A 471 -11.02 -22.38 -13.51
CA SER A 471 -10.18 -23.37 -14.19
C SER A 471 -9.23 -24.11 -13.24
N GLY A 472 -8.98 -23.57 -12.02
CA GLY A 472 -8.07 -24.16 -11.04
C GLY A 472 -8.53 -25.53 -10.54
N SER A 473 -7.58 -26.44 -10.35
CA SER A 473 -7.84 -27.82 -9.89
C SER A 473 -7.87 -27.93 -8.36
N GLY A 474 -7.30 -26.97 -7.66
CA GLY A 474 -7.10 -26.96 -6.21
C GLY A 474 -8.14 -26.16 -5.42
N ARG A 475 -9.41 -26.13 -5.84
CA ARG A 475 -10.45 -25.24 -5.25
C ARG A 475 -10.59 -25.34 -3.73
N ASP A 476 -10.57 -26.54 -3.17
CA ASP A 476 -10.67 -26.73 -1.72
C ASP A 476 -9.46 -26.14 -1.00
N GLY A 477 -8.26 -26.37 -1.51
CA GLY A 477 -7.05 -25.74 -0.97
C GLY A 477 -7.04 -24.23 -1.16
N ALA A 478 -7.52 -23.74 -2.30
CA ALA A 478 -7.64 -22.31 -2.59
C ALA A 478 -8.62 -21.61 -1.64
N TRP A 479 -9.78 -22.24 -1.33
CA TRP A 479 -10.68 -21.72 -0.31
C TRP A 479 -10.07 -21.72 1.10
N ARG A 480 -9.39 -22.79 1.49
CA ARG A 480 -8.69 -22.86 2.79
C ARG A 480 -7.65 -21.74 2.93
N PHE A 481 -6.92 -21.46 1.84
CA PHE A 481 -6.00 -20.33 1.82
C PHE A 481 -6.75 -18.99 1.92
N LEU A 482 -7.76 -18.78 1.09
CA LEU A 482 -8.54 -17.54 1.12
C LEU A 482 -9.18 -17.30 2.50
N ARG A 483 -9.66 -18.37 3.15
CA ARG A 483 -10.18 -18.32 4.53
C ARG A 483 -9.10 -17.89 5.54
N THR A 484 -7.86 -18.34 5.35
CA THR A 484 -6.72 -17.90 6.15
C THR A 484 -6.42 -16.41 5.91
N PHE A 485 -6.49 -15.96 4.68
CA PHE A 485 -6.30 -14.55 4.33
C PHE A 485 -7.40 -13.66 4.93
N ILE A 486 -8.68 -14.06 4.84
CA ILE A 486 -9.81 -13.33 5.43
C ILE A 486 -9.60 -13.14 6.95
N GLY A 487 -9.09 -14.15 7.66
CA GLY A 487 -8.87 -14.11 9.11
C GLY A 487 -7.48 -13.67 9.57
N SER A 488 -6.65 -13.11 8.69
CA SER A 488 -5.21 -12.95 8.96
C SER A 488 -4.80 -11.64 9.64
N GLU A 489 -5.71 -10.76 10.01
CA GLU A 489 -5.33 -9.46 10.58
C GLU A 489 -5.01 -9.60 12.08
N GLU A 490 -3.70 -9.51 12.44
CA GLU A 490 -3.23 -9.59 13.83
C GLU A 490 -3.30 -8.22 14.53
N GLU A 491 -3.05 -7.14 13.79
CA GLU A 491 -3.12 -5.75 14.29
C GLU A 491 -4.04 -4.94 13.36
N PRO A 492 -5.36 -5.01 13.56
CA PRO A 492 -6.29 -4.31 12.70
C PRO A 492 -6.10 -2.80 12.82
N SER A 493 -6.09 -2.12 11.66
CA SER A 493 -5.92 -0.67 11.57
C SER A 493 -6.90 -0.09 10.56
N ILE A 494 -7.56 1.00 10.94
CA ILE A 494 -8.42 1.79 10.05
C ILE A 494 -7.64 2.83 9.23
N ARG A 495 -6.37 3.08 9.55
CA ARG A 495 -5.53 4.09 8.87
C ARG A 495 -5.20 3.74 7.43
N ASN A 496 -5.02 2.45 7.17
CA ASN A 496 -4.65 1.93 5.85
C ASN A 496 -5.88 1.35 5.11
N GLY A 497 -7.05 1.91 5.36
CA GLY A 497 -8.30 1.44 4.79
C GLY A 497 -9.20 0.76 5.82
N ILE A 498 -10.48 0.69 5.51
CA ILE A 498 -11.54 0.17 6.38
C ILE A 498 -11.67 -1.33 6.15
N PRO A 499 -11.47 -2.17 7.18
CA PRO A 499 -11.66 -3.61 7.08
C PRO A 499 -13.11 -3.97 6.73
N VAL A 500 -13.30 -5.06 5.98
CA VAL A 500 -14.63 -5.50 5.54
C VAL A 500 -15.42 -6.30 6.58
N LEU A 501 -14.72 -6.89 7.55
CA LEU A 501 -15.35 -7.64 8.65
C LEU A 501 -15.71 -6.72 9.80
N LYS A 502 -16.91 -6.86 10.35
CA LYS A 502 -17.42 -6.06 11.48
C LYS A 502 -16.49 -6.12 12.70
N GLU A 503 -16.11 -7.34 13.08
CA GLU A 503 -15.24 -7.54 14.25
C GLU A 503 -13.88 -6.87 14.05
N THR A 504 -13.24 -7.06 12.90
CA THR A 504 -11.95 -6.45 12.56
C THR A 504 -12.07 -4.92 12.53
N PHE A 505 -13.17 -4.39 11.98
CA PHE A 505 -13.42 -2.95 11.95
C PHE A 505 -13.55 -2.39 13.38
N GLU A 506 -14.33 -3.01 14.26
CA GLU A 506 -14.49 -2.54 15.64
C GLU A 506 -13.19 -2.67 16.45
N GLN A 507 -12.41 -3.73 16.23
CA GLN A 507 -11.08 -3.87 16.83
C GLN A 507 -10.13 -2.76 16.37
N ALA A 508 -10.13 -2.46 15.06
CA ALA A 508 -9.33 -1.39 14.49
C ALA A 508 -9.73 0.00 15.02
N MET A 509 -11.03 0.23 15.19
CA MET A 509 -11.56 1.45 15.82
C MET A 509 -11.07 1.57 17.27
N GLN A 510 -11.17 0.49 18.03
CA GLN A 510 -10.75 0.48 19.43
C GLN A 510 -9.23 0.67 19.58
N ALA A 511 -8.44 0.11 18.65
CA ALA A 511 -7.00 0.32 18.61
C ALA A 511 -6.66 1.81 18.39
N GLU A 512 -7.37 2.49 17.51
CA GLU A 512 -7.17 3.91 17.23
C GLU A 512 -7.58 4.80 18.42
N LEU A 513 -8.72 4.50 19.07
CA LEU A 513 -9.15 5.19 20.29
C LEU A 513 -8.16 5.07 21.46
N ASN A 514 -7.49 3.92 21.57
CA ASN A 514 -6.53 3.64 22.65
C ASN A 514 -5.09 4.01 22.28
N ARG A 515 -4.85 4.59 21.11
CA ARG A 515 -3.51 4.90 20.64
C ARG A 515 -2.81 5.90 21.58
N ASP A 516 -1.58 5.58 21.95
CA ASP A 516 -0.72 6.49 22.70
C ASP A 516 -0.18 7.61 21.78
N THR A 517 -0.73 8.80 21.95
CA THR A 517 -0.30 10.02 21.25
C THR A 517 0.56 10.95 22.12
N SER A 518 0.99 10.49 23.29
CA SER A 518 1.72 11.33 24.25
C SER A 518 3.05 11.88 23.73
N GLY A 519 3.64 11.23 22.71
CA GLY A 519 4.85 11.70 22.02
C GLY A 519 4.59 12.63 20.83
N GLU A 520 3.34 12.81 20.44
CA GLU A 520 2.94 13.63 19.31
C GLU A 520 2.47 15.00 19.81
N ASN A 521 3.07 16.07 19.31
CA ASN A 521 2.70 17.44 19.70
C ASN A 521 1.46 17.89 18.90
N LEU A 522 0.33 17.21 19.11
CA LEU A 522 -0.92 17.46 18.42
C LEU A 522 -1.78 18.46 19.21
N PRO A 523 -2.36 19.46 18.55
CA PRO A 523 -3.18 20.49 19.22
C PRO A 523 -4.56 19.98 19.67
N TYR A 524 -4.98 18.77 19.23
CA TYR A 524 -6.30 18.18 19.50
C TYR A 524 -6.17 16.67 19.77
N PRO A 525 -7.13 16.05 20.49
CA PRO A 525 -7.19 14.60 20.57
C PRO A 525 -7.26 14.02 19.15
N TYR A 526 -6.41 13.02 18.90
CA TYR A 526 -6.18 12.48 17.59
C TYR A 526 -7.43 11.81 16.99
N PHE A 527 -8.19 11.11 17.80
CA PHE A 527 -9.40 10.41 17.44
C PHE A 527 -10.26 10.18 18.69
N SER A 528 -11.49 10.63 18.70
CA SER A 528 -12.41 10.59 19.85
C SER A 528 -13.52 9.57 19.66
N GLU A 529 -14.28 9.29 20.72
CA GLU A 529 -15.50 8.47 20.63
C GLU A 529 -16.54 9.10 19.71
N GLU A 530 -16.60 10.42 19.64
CA GLU A 530 -17.51 11.12 18.73
C GLU A 530 -17.09 10.91 17.26
N ASP A 531 -15.79 10.98 16.97
CA ASP A 531 -15.24 10.67 15.65
C ASP A 531 -15.51 9.22 15.26
N ALA A 532 -15.41 8.30 16.24
CA ALA A 532 -15.71 6.90 16.04
C ALA A 532 -17.18 6.65 15.68
N GLU A 533 -18.12 7.33 16.33
CA GLU A 533 -19.55 7.25 16.00
C GLU A 533 -19.86 7.84 14.63
N ILE A 534 -19.23 8.94 14.26
CA ILE A 534 -19.33 9.52 12.93
C ILE A 534 -18.84 8.53 11.88
N LEU A 535 -17.66 7.93 12.10
CA LEU A 535 -17.08 6.94 11.18
C LEU A 535 -17.96 5.70 11.03
N ARG A 536 -18.52 5.18 12.12
CA ARG A 536 -19.52 4.08 12.06
C ARG A 536 -20.72 4.47 11.22
N GLY A 537 -21.28 5.64 11.46
CA GLY A 537 -22.40 6.16 10.66
C GLY A 537 -22.11 6.19 9.18
N ILE A 538 -20.93 6.65 8.79
CA ILE A 538 -20.47 6.71 7.40
C ILE A 538 -20.29 5.31 6.82
N VAL A 539 -19.57 4.43 7.50
CA VAL A 539 -19.23 3.08 7.01
C VAL A 539 -20.48 2.24 6.82
N TYR A 540 -21.42 2.29 7.76
CA TYR A 540 -22.68 1.54 7.64
C TYR A 540 -23.73 2.24 6.76
N GLY A 541 -23.57 3.52 6.47
CA GLY A 541 -24.46 4.31 5.61
C GLY A 541 -24.00 4.47 4.17
N ALA A 542 -22.75 4.13 3.85
CA ALA A 542 -22.24 4.25 2.50
C ALA A 542 -22.88 3.21 1.58
N ASP A 543 -23.62 3.67 0.59
CA ASP A 543 -24.45 2.83 -0.30
C ASP A 543 -24.03 2.91 -1.79
N LYS A 544 -23.04 3.74 -2.10
CA LYS A 544 -22.56 3.98 -3.46
C LYS A 544 -21.13 3.50 -3.64
N VAL A 545 -20.84 2.92 -4.79
CA VAL A 545 -19.51 2.44 -5.15
C VAL A 545 -18.97 3.28 -6.29
N VAL A 546 -17.72 3.73 -6.19
CA VAL A 546 -17.05 4.40 -7.30
C VAL A 546 -16.92 3.41 -8.47
N CYS A 547 -17.38 3.82 -9.64
CA CYS A 547 -17.29 3.01 -10.84
C CYS A 547 -15.82 2.73 -11.18
N THR A 548 -15.50 1.48 -11.47
CA THR A 548 -14.18 1.01 -11.92
C THR A 548 -14.20 0.53 -13.37
N ASP A 549 -15.35 0.56 -14.04
CA ASP A 549 -15.49 0.14 -15.44
C ASP A 549 -14.72 1.11 -16.36
N GLU A 550 -13.67 0.62 -16.99
CA GLU A 550 -12.79 1.41 -17.87
C GLU A 550 -13.54 2.10 -19.01
N ALA A 551 -14.56 1.45 -19.58
CA ALA A 551 -15.34 2.03 -20.67
C ALA A 551 -16.20 3.20 -20.18
N VAL A 552 -16.79 3.07 -18.98
CA VAL A 552 -17.55 4.16 -18.33
C VAL A 552 -16.61 5.33 -17.99
N ILE A 553 -15.47 5.02 -17.40
CA ILE A 553 -14.43 6.01 -17.04
C ILE A 553 -13.95 6.76 -18.29
N ASP A 554 -13.68 6.05 -19.39
CA ASP A 554 -13.22 6.64 -20.66
C ASP A 554 -14.28 7.57 -21.27
N ILE A 555 -15.54 7.13 -21.29
CA ILE A 555 -16.67 7.96 -21.78
C ILE A 555 -16.73 9.29 -21.01
N ILE A 556 -16.64 9.24 -19.69
CA ILE A 556 -16.73 10.42 -18.83
C ILE A 556 -15.49 11.31 -19.02
N THR A 557 -14.32 10.73 -18.95
CA THR A 557 -13.04 11.45 -19.05
C THR A 557 -12.93 12.23 -20.36
N ARG A 558 -13.29 11.61 -21.49
CA ARG A 558 -13.26 12.27 -22.82
C ARG A 558 -14.18 13.46 -22.93
N ALA A 559 -15.30 13.44 -22.25
CA ALA A 559 -16.24 14.56 -22.28
C ALA A 559 -15.94 15.64 -21.23
N VAL A 560 -15.50 15.23 -20.02
CA VAL A 560 -15.27 16.15 -18.90
C VAL A 560 -13.95 16.91 -19.04
N THR A 561 -12.87 16.27 -19.51
CA THR A 561 -11.56 16.93 -19.64
C THR A 561 -11.62 18.19 -20.53
N PRO A 562 -12.18 18.18 -21.75
CA PRO A 562 -12.29 19.42 -22.53
C PRO A 562 -13.08 20.51 -21.83
N TYR A 563 -14.15 20.16 -21.11
CA TYR A 563 -14.93 21.11 -20.33
C TYR A 563 -14.12 21.75 -19.20
N LEU A 564 -13.37 20.96 -18.44
CA LEU A 564 -12.48 21.46 -17.37
C LEU A 564 -11.39 22.39 -17.93
N GLU A 565 -10.85 22.09 -19.10
CA GLU A 565 -9.91 22.95 -19.85
C GLU A 565 -10.54 24.23 -20.42
N GLY A 566 -11.84 24.45 -20.24
CA GLY A 566 -12.54 25.64 -20.73
C GLY A 566 -13.06 25.53 -22.16
N LYS A 567 -13.10 24.32 -22.75
CA LYS A 567 -13.64 24.04 -24.08
C LYS A 567 -15.07 23.52 -23.94
N GLY A 568 -16.06 24.27 -24.38
CA GLY A 568 -17.48 23.89 -24.30
C GLY A 568 -18.14 24.22 -22.97
N THR A 569 -19.38 23.76 -22.81
CA THR A 569 -20.22 23.99 -21.62
C THR A 569 -20.44 22.69 -20.83
N ALA A 570 -20.92 22.80 -19.59
CA ALA A 570 -21.30 21.63 -18.78
C ALA A 570 -22.43 20.84 -19.46
N GLU A 571 -23.38 21.53 -20.10
CA GLU A 571 -24.49 20.91 -20.84
C GLU A 571 -23.99 20.14 -22.07
N ASP A 572 -22.95 20.62 -22.75
CA ASP A 572 -22.36 19.93 -23.89
C ASP A 572 -21.68 18.62 -23.44
N ALA A 573 -20.86 18.67 -22.38
CA ALA A 573 -20.24 17.50 -21.78
C ALA A 573 -21.29 16.50 -21.27
N ALA A 574 -22.29 16.97 -20.55
CA ALA A 574 -23.40 16.16 -20.04
C ALA A 574 -24.15 15.41 -21.17
N ARG A 575 -24.49 16.11 -22.25
CA ARG A 575 -25.16 15.50 -23.42
C ARG A 575 -24.26 14.48 -24.15
N GLU A 576 -22.97 14.73 -24.25
CA GLU A 576 -22.04 13.78 -24.85
C GLU A 576 -21.96 12.51 -24.02
N ILE A 577 -21.83 12.63 -22.68
CA ILE A 577 -21.84 11.49 -21.77
C ILE A 577 -23.16 10.72 -21.89
N GLN A 578 -24.30 11.40 -21.80
CA GLN A 578 -25.63 10.78 -21.92
C GLN A 578 -25.75 9.94 -23.19
N SER A 579 -25.35 10.51 -24.33
CA SER A 579 -25.45 9.84 -25.61
C SER A 579 -24.58 8.58 -25.70
N ARG A 580 -23.32 8.67 -25.28
CA ARG A 580 -22.37 7.53 -25.33
C ARG A 580 -22.73 6.46 -24.30
N MET A 581 -23.11 6.86 -23.08
CA MET A 581 -23.48 5.95 -22.02
C MET A 581 -24.75 5.17 -22.35
N SER A 582 -25.75 5.82 -22.97
CA SER A 582 -26.96 5.13 -23.42
C SER A 582 -26.66 4.02 -24.46
N ILE A 583 -25.69 4.26 -25.34
CA ILE A 583 -25.25 3.24 -26.32
C ILE A 583 -24.53 2.10 -25.59
N TYR A 584 -23.57 2.44 -24.72
CA TYR A 584 -22.81 1.46 -23.94
C TYR A 584 -23.73 0.54 -23.12
N LEU A 585 -24.69 1.11 -22.37
CA LEU A 585 -25.64 0.34 -21.58
C LEU A 585 -26.53 -0.56 -22.44
N ALA A 586 -26.93 -0.09 -23.62
CA ALA A 586 -27.70 -0.92 -24.56
C ALA A 586 -26.91 -2.09 -25.16
N GLU A 587 -25.58 -1.99 -25.25
CA GLU A 587 -24.69 -3.06 -25.70
C GLU A 587 -24.40 -4.10 -24.61
N GLN A 588 -24.61 -3.74 -23.34
CA GLN A 588 -24.42 -4.64 -22.18
C GLN A 588 -25.71 -5.39 -21.80
N ALA A 589 -26.89 -4.96 -22.27
CA ALA A 589 -28.19 -5.56 -22.00
C ALA A 589 -28.43 -6.78 -22.90
#